data_1614cafc910607b4b28375db6e00d27c
#
_entry.id   1614cafc910607b4b28375db6e00d27c
#
_cell.length_a   1.000
_cell.length_b   1.000
_cell.length_c   1.000
_cell.angle_alpha   90.00
_cell.angle_beta   90.00
_cell.angle_gamma   90.00
#
_symmetry.space_group_name_H-M   'P 1'
#
loop_
_entity.id
_entity.type
_entity.pdbx_description
1 polymer ?
#
loop_
_entity_poly.entity_id
_entity_poly.type
_entity_poly.pdbx_seq_one_letter_code
_entity_poly.pdbx_strand_id
1 'polypeptide(L)'
;MTELAVGFIGLGNVGGQLARNLLRHGVNLTVRDLDPGRVAALVARGARSAASPRELAEGVDLVITCLPSPAVCAAVMEAPDGVLAGLAPDKIWLEMSTTDAAEARRLAARVEALGAIAMDCPVSGGCHRAATGNISIFAGGSRAAFERVLPVLAILGRRILHTGPVGSASVLKVITNYLCTVHLAALAEALTVARVAGLDLNMTYEGIRISSGNSFVHETESQVILNGSRDINFTMDLVVKDVGLFDALARAHQVPLELSPLVLSVFEDGVRRYGPREHSPNIIRRLEEACGVRVLGEGFPAQMVDDEPKIPGSEVVPQARGSRPSPESGEGQR
;
A
#
# COMPACT_ATOMS: atom_id res chain seq x y z
N MET A 1 13.03 -13.66 -17.93
CA MET A 1 13.54 -12.34 -17.49
C MET A 1 12.77 -11.30 -18.28
N THR A 2 12.39 -10.18 -17.68
CA THR A 2 11.73 -9.10 -18.44
C THR A 2 12.78 -8.43 -19.30
N GLU A 3 12.49 -8.22 -20.58
CA GLU A 3 13.36 -7.46 -21.49
C GLU A 3 13.31 -5.95 -21.25
N LEU A 4 12.34 -5.49 -20.41
CA LEU A 4 12.10 -4.08 -20.16
C LEU A 4 13.18 -3.47 -19.26
N ALA A 5 13.74 -2.35 -19.68
CA ALA A 5 14.51 -1.46 -18.82
C ALA A 5 13.55 -0.70 -17.89
N VAL A 6 13.82 -0.73 -16.59
CA VAL A 6 12.92 -0.17 -15.57
C VAL A 6 13.56 1.03 -14.87
N GLY A 7 12.83 2.12 -14.78
CA GLY A 7 13.15 3.28 -13.95
C GLY A 7 12.32 3.28 -12.67
N PHE A 8 12.91 3.56 -11.53
CA PHE A 8 12.20 3.62 -10.26
C PHE A 8 12.45 4.94 -9.54
N ILE A 9 11.40 5.69 -9.29
CA ILE A 9 11.44 6.99 -8.60
C ILE A 9 10.73 6.88 -7.25
N GLY A 10 11.44 7.24 -6.18
CA GLY A 10 10.95 7.14 -4.82
C GLY A 10 11.42 5.86 -4.13
N LEU A 11 12.55 5.96 -3.41
CA LEU A 11 13.23 4.85 -2.73
C LEU A 11 12.99 4.85 -1.22
N GLY A 12 11.79 5.28 -0.81
CA GLY A 12 11.34 5.25 0.58
C GLY A 12 11.23 3.82 1.15
N ASN A 13 10.55 3.68 2.29
CA ASN A 13 10.46 2.41 3.01
C ASN A 13 9.91 1.26 2.16
N VAL A 14 8.88 1.51 1.36
CA VAL A 14 8.31 0.53 0.43
C VAL A 14 9.06 0.51 -0.90
N GLY A 15 9.19 1.67 -1.58
CA GLY A 15 9.80 1.75 -2.91
C GLY A 15 11.22 1.23 -2.96
N GLY A 16 12.03 1.49 -1.92
CA GLY A 16 13.38 0.94 -1.82
C GLY A 16 13.43 -0.59 -1.73
N GLN A 17 12.42 -1.23 -1.11
CA GLN A 17 12.33 -2.70 -1.08
C GLN A 17 11.91 -3.27 -2.43
N LEU A 18 10.92 -2.63 -3.08
CA LEU A 18 10.48 -3.01 -4.42
C LEU A 18 11.64 -2.90 -5.44
N ALA A 19 12.38 -1.78 -5.43
CA ALA A 19 13.55 -1.59 -6.28
C ALA A 19 14.65 -2.64 -6.04
N ARG A 20 14.88 -3.04 -4.77
CA ARG A 20 15.81 -4.14 -4.45
C ARG A 20 15.36 -5.47 -5.02
N ASN A 21 14.06 -5.76 -5.03
CA ASN A 21 13.54 -7.00 -5.61
C ASN A 21 13.77 -7.04 -7.11
N LEU A 22 13.58 -5.93 -7.84
CA LEU A 22 13.92 -5.86 -9.26
C LEU A 22 15.40 -6.19 -9.52
N LEU A 23 16.32 -5.59 -8.74
CA LEU A 23 17.75 -5.88 -8.86
C LEU A 23 18.09 -7.35 -8.57
N ARG A 24 17.50 -7.95 -7.52
CA ARG A 24 17.72 -9.37 -7.17
C ARG A 24 17.31 -10.32 -8.29
N HIS A 25 16.37 -9.91 -9.14
CA HIS A 25 15.91 -10.70 -10.29
C HIS A 25 16.58 -10.29 -11.62
N GLY A 26 17.65 -9.50 -11.54
CA GLY A 26 18.47 -9.15 -12.71
C GLY A 26 17.82 -8.15 -13.66
N VAL A 27 16.83 -7.37 -13.19
CA VAL A 27 16.20 -6.32 -14.00
C VAL A 27 17.19 -5.17 -14.22
N ASN A 28 17.30 -4.69 -15.48
CA ASN A 28 18.05 -3.50 -15.81
C ASN A 28 17.36 -2.28 -15.18
N LEU A 29 17.89 -1.80 -14.03
CA LEU A 29 17.24 -0.80 -13.19
C LEU A 29 18.00 0.53 -13.16
N THR A 30 17.28 1.62 -13.40
CA THR A 30 17.73 3.00 -13.15
C THR A 30 16.90 3.59 -12.01
N VAL A 31 17.53 4.25 -11.04
CA VAL A 31 16.87 4.74 -9.84
C VAL A 31 17.03 6.24 -9.64
N ARG A 32 16.05 6.85 -8.98
CA ARG A 32 16.07 8.26 -8.58
C ARG A 32 15.34 8.47 -7.25
N ASP A 33 15.97 9.23 -6.36
CA ASP A 33 15.38 9.74 -5.11
C ASP A 33 16.02 11.09 -4.78
N LEU A 34 15.39 11.87 -3.92
CA LEU A 34 15.97 13.11 -3.39
C LEU A 34 17.07 12.83 -2.35
N ASP A 35 17.01 11.67 -1.69
CA ASP A 35 18.03 11.20 -0.75
C ASP A 35 19.17 10.48 -1.50
N PRO A 36 20.35 11.09 -1.60
CA PRO A 36 21.48 10.49 -2.32
C PRO A 36 21.99 9.21 -1.66
N GLY A 37 21.80 9.03 -0.36
CA GLY A 37 22.19 7.81 0.36
C GLY A 37 21.37 6.61 -0.09
N ARG A 38 20.07 6.78 -0.32
CA ARG A 38 19.19 5.73 -0.84
C ARG A 38 19.56 5.34 -2.26
N VAL A 39 19.89 6.33 -3.11
CA VAL A 39 20.37 6.10 -4.48
C VAL A 39 21.68 5.32 -4.45
N ALA A 40 22.67 5.79 -3.68
CA ALA A 40 23.99 5.15 -3.57
C ALA A 40 23.89 3.69 -3.09
N ALA A 41 23.00 3.39 -2.16
CA ALA A 41 22.77 2.03 -1.66
C ALA A 41 22.27 1.04 -2.73
N LEU A 42 21.54 1.51 -3.74
CA LEU A 42 21.09 0.68 -4.87
C LEU A 42 22.11 0.65 -6.00
N VAL A 43 22.80 1.76 -6.25
CA VAL A 43 23.90 1.81 -7.22
C VAL A 43 25.03 0.85 -6.83
N ALA A 44 25.38 0.76 -5.55
CA ALA A 44 26.32 -0.23 -5.02
C ALA A 44 25.90 -1.70 -5.25
N ARG A 45 24.63 -1.93 -5.60
CA ARG A 45 24.04 -3.25 -5.92
C ARG A 45 23.82 -3.46 -7.42
N GLY A 46 24.26 -2.54 -8.26
CA GLY A 46 24.19 -2.66 -9.72
C GLY A 46 23.09 -1.85 -10.40
N ALA A 47 22.34 -1.01 -9.69
CA ALA A 47 21.46 -0.04 -10.34
C ALA A 47 22.25 1.08 -11.00
N ARG A 48 21.67 1.70 -12.02
CA ARG A 48 22.13 3.01 -12.53
C ARG A 48 21.37 4.12 -11.80
N SER A 49 21.91 5.33 -11.79
CA SER A 49 21.23 6.53 -11.32
C SER A 49 20.96 7.49 -12.45
N ALA A 50 19.91 8.32 -12.31
CA ALA A 50 19.64 9.44 -13.21
C ALA A 50 19.66 10.76 -12.44
N ALA A 51 20.09 11.84 -13.08
CA ALA A 51 20.17 13.16 -12.46
C ALA A 51 18.79 13.82 -12.33
N SER A 52 17.83 13.47 -13.21
CA SER A 52 16.45 13.98 -13.17
C SER A 52 15.43 12.90 -13.47
N PRO A 53 14.14 13.11 -13.13
CA PRO A 53 13.06 12.22 -13.57
C PRO A 53 12.93 12.12 -15.09
N ARG A 54 13.20 13.21 -15.81
CA ARG A 54 13.24 13.24 -17.27
C ARG A 54 14.31 12.31 -17.83
N GLU A 55 15.56 12.46 -17.39
CA GLU A 55 16.68 11.60 -17.81
C GLU A 55 16.38 10.13 -17.56
N LEU A 56 15.80 9.81 -16.39
CA LEU A 56 15.38 8.45 -16.09
C LEU A 56 14.34 7.96 -17.10
N ALA A 57 13.29 8.75 -17.37
CA ALA A 57 12.21 8.36 -18.28
C ALA A 57 12.69 8.23 -19.73
N GLU A 58 13.65 9.06 -20.19
CA GLU A 58 14.27 8.95 -21.51
C GLU A 58 15.02 7.61 -21.68
N GLY A 59 15.67 7.13 -20.61
CA GLY A 59 16.56 5.96 -20.64
C GLY A 59 15.93 4.60 -20.38
N VAL A 60 14.58 4.51 -20.17
CA VAL A 60 13.92 3.26 -19.79
C VAL A 60 12.61 3.05 -20.58
N ASP A 61 12.09 1.82 -20.54
CA ASP A 61 10.80 1.44 -21.16
C ASP A 61 9.63 1.60 -20.19
N LEU A 62 9.89 1.42 -18.90
CA LEU A 62 8.92 1.43 -17.83
C LEU A 62 9.39 2.33 -16.69
N VAL A 63 8.59 3.34 -16.35
CA VAL A 63 8.81 4.22 -15.18
C VAL A 63 7.87 3.83 -14.06
N ILE A 64 8.40 3.57 -12.88
CA ILE A 64 7.63 3.31 -11.65
C ILE A 64 7.80 4.51 -10.71
N THR A 65 6.70 5.05 -10.20
CA THR A 65 6.68 6.05 -9.13
C THR A 65 6.11 5.44 -7.85
N CYS A 66 6.79 5.67 -6.70
CA CYS A 66 6.34 5.25 -5.37
C CYS A 66 6.62 6.35 -4.36
N LEU A 67 5.71 7.30 -4.25
CA LEU A 67 5.89 8.61 -3.64
C LEU A 67 4.92 8.84 -2.47
N PRO A 68 5.21 9.78 -1.55
CA PRO A 68 4.45 9.91 -0.29
C PRO A 68 3.04 10.52 -0.46
N SER A 69 2.78 11.27 -1.53
CA SER A 69 1.48 11.93 -1.71
C SER A 69 1.15 12.21 -3.18
N PRO A 70 -0.16 12.44 -3.50
CA PRO A 70 -0.58 12.85 -4.85
C PRO A 70 0.16 14.11 -5.35
N ALA A 71 0.31 15.12 -4.49
CA ALA A 71 0.99 16.38 -4.84
C ALA A 71 2.47 16.17 -5.19
N VAL A 72 3.17 15.28 -4.48
CA VAL A 72 4.56 14.94 -4.79
C VAL A 72 4.64 14.17 -6.10
N CYS A 73 3.69 13.27 -6.37
CA CYS A 73 3.63 12.56 -7.65
C CYS A 73 3.41 13.56 -8.81
N ALA A 74 2.44 14.46 -8.69
CA ALA A 74 2.21 15.51 -9.67
C ALA A 74 3.47 16.35 -9.93
N ALA A 75 4.16 16.78 -8.88
CA ALA A 75 5.39 17.55 -9.01
C ALA A 75 6.50 16.79 -9.76
N VAL A 76 6.70 15.51 -9.46
CA VAL A 76 7.68 14.65 -10.15
C VAL A 76 7.31 14.39 -11.60
N MET A 77 6.03 14.25 -11.89
CA MET A 77 5.53 14.02 -13.25
C MET A 77 5.62 15.27 -14.11
N GLU A 78 5.25 16.44 -13.58
CA GLU A 78 4.93 17.64 -14.34
C GLU A 78 6.02 18.72 -14.33
N ALA A 79 7.08 18.57 -13.53
CA ALA A 79 8.22 19.49 -13.54
C ALA A 79 8.83 19.64 -14.96
N PRO A 80 9.51 20.75 -15.26
CA PRO A 80 10.20 20.92 -16.56
C PRO A 80 11.19 19.80 -16.90
N ASP A 81 11.80 19.20 -15.86
CA ASP A 81 12.66 18.02 -15.93
C ASP A 81 11.97 16.76 -15.35
N GLY A 82 10.63 16.77 -15.32
CA GLY A 82 9.78 15.70 -14.82
C GLY A 82 9.64 14.53 -15.79
N VAL A 83 8.95 13.49 -15.32
CA VAL A 83 8.76 12.25 -16.09
C VAL A 83 8.08 12.49 -17.43
N LEU A 84 7.03 13.33 -17.48
CA LEU A 84 6.32 13.63 -18.73
C LEU A 84 7.21 14.22 -19.82
N ALA A 85 8.24 14.96 -19.46
CA ALA A 85 9.17 15.54 -20.41
C ALA A 85 10.13 14.50 -21.06
N GLY A 86 10.27 13.32 -20.46
CA GLY A 86 11.10 12.21 -20.96
C GLY A 86 10.32 11.03 -21.50
N LEU A 87 8.98 11.02 -21.37
CA LEU A 87 8.14 9.96 -21.93
C LEU A 87 8.04 10.09 -23.47
N ALA A 88 7.91 8.93 -24.12
CA ALA A 88 7.72 8.79 -25.55
C ALA A 88 6.63 7.73 -25.82
N PRO A 89 6.11 7.62 -27.06
CA PRO A 89 5.18 6.56 -27.40
C PRO A 89 5.65 5.17 -26.98
N ASP A 90 4.71 4.31 -26.61
CA ASP A 90 4.91 2.94 -26.14
C ASP A 90 5.63 2.76 -24.80
N LYS A 91 6.18 3.81 -24.17
CA LYS A 91 6.68 3.74 -22.80
C LYS A 91 5.52 3.59 -21.81
N ILE A 92 5.82 3.04 -20.65
CA ILE A 92 4.80 2.75 -19.63
C ILE A 92 5.12 3.53 -18.35
N TRP A 93 4.11 4.11 -17.72
CA TRP A 93 4.18 4.66 -16.37
C TRP A 93 3.29 3.84 -15.42
N LEU A 94 3.88 3.33 -14.32
CA LEU A 94 3.18 2.67 -13.21
C LEU A 94 3.20 3.57 -11.97
N GLU A 95 2.03 4.02 -11.52
CA GLU A 95 1.88 4.73 -10.25
C GLU A 95 1.63 3.73 -9.12
N MET A 96 2.62 3.53 -8.25
CA MET A 96 2.52 2.56 -7.14
C MET A 96 2.28 3.22 -5.77
N SER A 97 2.10 4.53 -5.73
CA SER A 97 1.78 5.27 -4.51
C SER A 97 0.32 5.07 -4.09
N THR A 98 0.00 5.38 -2.83
CA THR A 98 -1.39 5.59 -2.42
C THR A 98 -1.80 7.01 -2.80
N THR A 99 -2.65 7.12 -3.81
CA THR A 99 -3.13 8.40 -4.38
C THR A 99 -4.65 8.40 -4.55
N ASP A 100 -5.24 9.57 -4.86
CA ASP A 100 -6.65 9.60 -5.24
C ASP A 100 -6.83 9.25 -6.72
N ALA A 101 -8.01 8.68 -7.02
CA ALA A 101 -8.31 8.19 -8.36
C ALA A 101 -8.50 9.31 -9.39
N ALA A 102 -8.89 10.53 -8.98
CA ALA A 102 -9.04 11.65 -9.89
C ALA A 102 -7.67 12.14 -10.36
N GLU A 103 -6.71 12.25 -9.44
CA GLU A 103 -5.34 12.63 -9.76
C GLU A 103 -4.64 11.54 -10.60
N ALA A 104 -4.83 10.26 -10.27
CA ALA A 104 -4.32 9.15 -11.08
C ALA A 104 -4.80 9.24 -12.54
N ARG A 105 -6.11 9.47 -12.75
CA ARG A 105 -6.69 9.64 -14.10
C ARG A 105 -6.20 10.92 -14.79
N ARG A 106 -6.05 12.02 -14.04
CA ARG A 106 -5.56 13.29 -14.59
C ARG A 106 -4.15 13.15 -15.16
N LEU A 107 -3.25 12.53 -14.39
CA LEU A 107 -1.87 12.28 -14.84
C LEU A 107 -1.83 11.23 -15.95
N ALA A 108 -2.65 10.17 -15.87
CA ALA A 108 -2.75 9.17 -16.92
C ALA A 108 -3.14 9.79 -18.28
N ALA A 109 -4.13 10.67 -18.29
CA ALA A 109 -4.52 11.36 -19.52
C ALA A 109 -3.37 12.16 -20.15
N ARG A 110 -2.49 12.74 -19.32
CA ARG A 110 -1.28 13.45 -19.83
C ARG A 110 -0.24 12.49 -20.39
N VAL A 111 -0.06 11.33 -19.78
CA VAL A 111 0.83 10.27 -20.25
C VAL A 111 0.32 9.72 -21.60
N GLU A 112 -0.98 9.43 -21.67
CA GLU A 112 -1.64 8.91 -22.89
C GLU A 112 -1.61 9.91 -24.04
N ALA A 113 -1.70 11.22 -23.77
CA ALA A 113 -1.56 12.28 -24.78
C ALA A 113 -0.17 12.30 -25.44
N LEU A 114 0.85 11.68 -24.84
CA LEU A 114 2.19 11.48 -25.38
C LEU A 114 2.32 10.15 -26.16
N GLY A 115 1.23 9.38 -26.29
CA GLY A 115 1.25 8.03 -26.88
C GLY A 115 1.85 6.97 -25.94
N ALA A 116 2.10 7.30 -24.67
CA ALA A 116 2.58 6.39 -23.65
C ALA A 116 1.40 5.72 -22.93
N ILE A 117 1.68 4.70 -22.12
CA ILE A 117 0.69 3.90 -21.41
C ILE A 117 0.76 4.24 -19.91
N ALA A 118 -0.40 4.46 -19.29
CA ALA A 118 -0.50 4.72 -17.86
C ALA A 118 -1.25 3.59 -17.14
N MET A 119 -0.78 3.26 -15.92
CA MET A 119 -1.46 2.35 -15.00
C MET A 119 -1.30 2.84 -13.55
N ASP A 120 -2.31 2.65 -12.73
CA ASP A 120 -2.22 2.79 -11.27
C ASP A 120 -2.07 1.40 -10.63
N CYS A 121 -0.95 1.22 -9.91
CA CYS A 121 -0.56 -0.09 -9.37
C CYS A 121 -0.20 -0.04 -7.87
N PRO A 122 -1.04 0.56 -7.00
CA PRO A 122 -0.73 0.67 -5.58
C PRO A 122 -0.58 -0.69 -4.91
N VAL A 123 0.20 -0.70 -3.82
CA VAL A 123 0.58 -1.92 -3.09
C VAL A 123 -0.05 -1.99 -1.69
N SER A 124 -0.23 -3.20 -1.17
CA SER A 124 -0.79 -3.46 0.15
C SER A 124 -0.13 -4.66 0.82
N GLY A 125 0.16 -4.56 2.13
CA GLY A 125 0.75 -5.64 2.93
C GLY A 125 1.98 -5.25 3.75
N GLY A 126 2.43 -3.98 3.67
CA GLY A 126 3.52 -3.43 4.49
C GLY A 126 4.92 -3.66 3.94
N CYS A 127 5.90 -3.04 4.60
CA CYS A 127 7.31 -3.05 4.15
C CYS A 127 7.95 -4.43 4.23
N HIS A 128 7.57 -5.27 5.19
CA HIS A 128 8.08 -6.65 5.34
C HIS A 128 7.72 -7.50 4.11
N ARG A 129 6.48 -7.43 3.61
CA ARG A 129 6.07 -8.12 2.38
C ARG A 129 6.65 -7.50 1.11
N ALA A 130 6.86 -6.18 1.10
CA ALA A 130 7.58 -5.54 0.01
C ALA A 130 9.04 -6.02 -0.08
N ALA A 131 9.69 -6.29 1.06
CA ALA A 131 11.06 -6.79 1.11
C ALA A 131 11.21 -8.22 0.60
N THR A 132 10.19 -9.06 0.78
CA THR A 132 10.17 -10.47 0.36
C THR A 132 9.61 -10.69 -1.05
N GLY A 133 8.90 -9.70 -1.62
CA GLY A 133 8.17 -9.84 -2.88
C GLY A 133 6.78 -10.46 -2.70
N ASN A 134 6.29 -10.57 -1.46
CA ASN A 134 4.97 -11.13 -1.15
C ASN A 134 3.86 -10.07 -1.02
N ILE A 135 4.16 -8.80 -1.31
CA ILE A 135 3.17 -7.72 -1.23
C ILE A 135 2.04 -7.93 -2.26
N SER A 136 0.84 -7.48 -1.94
CA SER A 136 -0.27 -7.48 -2.89
C SER A 136 -0.24 -6.22 -3.76
N ILE A 137 -0.58 -6.36 -5.04
CA ILE A 137 -0.65 -5.26 -6.01
C ILE A 137 -2.05 -5.20 -6.58
N PHE A 138 -2.66 -4.01 -6.54
CA PHE A 138 -3.86 -3.72 -7.32
C PHE A 138 -3.42 -3.04 -8.61
N ALA A 139 -3.95 -3.44 -9.77
CA ALA A 139 -3.50 -2.92 -11.06
C ALA A 139 -4.69 -2.43 -11.89
N GLY A 140 -4.80 -1.11 -12.04
CA GLY A 140 -5.78 -0.45 -12.89
C GLY A 140 -5.13 0.01 -14.20
N GLY A 141 -5.79 -0.30 -15.32
CA GLY A 141 -5.33 0.01 -16.66
C GLY A 141 -5.98 -0.92 -17.69
N SER A 142 -5.65 -0.76 -18.97
CA SER A 142 -6.15 -1.68 -19.99
C SER A 142 -5.61 -3.10 -19.76
N ARG A 143 -6.37 -4.12 -20.19
CA ARG A 143 -5.94 -5.51 -20.07
C ARG A 143 -4.62 -5.77 -20.81
N ALA A 144 -4.44 -5.19 -21.98
CA ALA A 144 -3.21 -5.31 -22.77
C ALA A 144 -2.00 -4.70 -22.04
N ALA A 145 -2.18 -3.53 -21.40
CA ALA A 145 -1.15 -2.91 -20.59
C ALA A 145 -0.78 -3.78 -19.38
N PHE A 146 -1.79 -4.33 -18.69
CA PHE A 146 -1.60 -5.22 -17.57
C PHE A 146 -0.78 -6.46 -17.94
N GLU A 147 -1.13 -7.14 -19.03
CA GLU A 147 -0.40 -8.32 -19.52
C GLU A 147 1.06 -8.01 -19.87
N ARG A 148 1.32 -6.82 -20.42
CA ARG A 148 2.67 -6.37 -20.76
C ARG A 148 3.54 -6.16 -19.53
N VAL A 149 2.98 -5.66 -18.43
CA VAL A 149 3.74 -5.38 -17.18
C VAL A 149 3.68 -6.51 -16.15
N LEU A 150 2.81 -7.49 -16.33
CA LEU A 150 2.63 -8.60 -15.39
C LEU A 150 3.95 -9.31 -15.03
N PRO A 151 4.92 -9.53 -15.95
CA PRO A 151 6.21 -10.10 -15.58
C PRO A 151 7.00 -9.25 -14.59
N VAL A 152 6.91 -7.92 -14.65
CA VAL A 152 7.53 -7.00 -13.68
C VAL A 152 6.76 -7.02 -12.37
N LEU A 153 5.44 -6.96 -12.42
CA LEU A 153 4.58 -7.01 -11.23
C LEU A 153 4.77 -8.32 -10.45
N ALA A 154 4.99 -9.44 -11.14
CA ALA A 154 5.24 -10.76 -10.54
C ALA A 154 6.58 -10.86 -9.78
N ILE A 155 7.54 -10.00 -10.08
CA ILE A 155 8.77 -9.83 -9.30
C ILE A 155 8.50 -9.01 -8.03
N LEU A 156 7.64 -8.00 -8.14
CA LEU A 156 7.37 -7.03 -7.08
C LEU A 156 6.40 -7.55 -6.02
N GLY A 157 5.40 -8.32 -6.43
CA GLY A 157 4.34 -8.78 -5.53
C GLY A 157 3.84 -10.18 -5.86
N ARG A 158 3.22 -10.83 -4.87
CA ARG A 158 2.74 -12.21 -4.96
C ARG A 158 1.31 -12.33 -5.50
N ARG A 159 0.42 -11.45 -5.02
CA ARG A 159 -1.01 -11.43 -5.41
C ARG A 159 -1.28 -10.17 -6.21
N ILE A 160 -1.59 -10.32 -7.47
CA ILE A 160 -1.76 -9.20 -8.39
C ILE A 160 -3.20 -9.22 -8.91
N LEU A 161 -3.96 -8.19 -8.58
CA LEU A 161 -5.37 -8.09 -8.96
C LEU A 161 -5.54 -7.02 -10.04
N HIS A 162 -5.96 -7.42 -11.24
CA HIS A 162 -6.41 -6.46 -12.25
C HIS A 162 -7.79 -5.93 -11.88
N THR A 163 -7.90 -4.62 -11.65
CA THR A 163 -9.09 -3.99 -11.09
C THR A 163 -9.99 -3.31 -12.14
N GLY A 164 -9.54 -3.24 -13.39
CA GLY A 164 -10.26 -2.55 -14.47
C GLY A 164 -9.55 -1.28 -14.93
N PRO A 165 -10.25 -0.21 -15.31
CA PRO A 165 -9.63 0.99 -15.88
C PRO A 165 -8.76 1.75 -14.86
N VAL A 166 -7.91 2.65 -15.36
CA VAL A 166 -7.06 3.53 -14.53
C VAL A 166 -7.90 4.25 -13.47
N GLY A 167 -7.37 4.30 -12.25
CA GLY A 167 -8.01 4.85 -11.05
C GLY A 167 -8.84 3.84 -10.27
N SER A 168 -9.15 2.66 -10.81
CA SER A 168 -9.88 1.61 -10.08
C SER A 168 -9.04 1.00 -8.96
N ALA A 169 -7.74 0.82 -9.20
CA ALA A 169 -6.82 0.31 -8.19
C ALA A 169 -6.60 1.34 -7.06
N SER A 170 -6.51 2.61 -7.39
CA SER A 170 -6.42 3.70 -6.42
C SER A 170 -7.67 3.75 -5.53
N VAL A 171 -8.88 3.63 -6.09
CA VAL A 171 -10.12 3.50 -5.30
C VAL A 171 -10.04 2.32 -4.33
N LEU A 172 -9.70 1.14 -4.82
CA LEU A 172 -9.61 -0.07 -3.99
C LEU A 172 -8.55 0.08 -2.89
N LYS A 173 -7.41 0.70 -3.21
CA LYS A 173 -6.33 0.95 -2.25
C LYS A 173 -6.79 1.84 -1.10
N VAL A 174 -7.50 2.94 -1.38
CA VAL A 174 -8.02 3.84 -0.33
C VAL A 174 -9.02 3.11 0.58
N ILE A 175 -9.90 2.29 0.00
CA ILE A 175 -10.84 1.45 0.75
C ILE A 175 -10.10 0.48 1.68
N THR A 176 -9.10 -0.24 1.18
CA THR A 176 -8.35 -1.21 2.00
C THR A 176 -7.53 -0.55 3.09
N ASN A 177 -6.97 0.65 2.85
CA ASN A 177 -6.23 1.39 3.88
C ASN A 177 -7.16 1.96 4.97
N TYR A 178 -8.35 2.43 4.59
CA TYR A 178 -9.37 2.79 5.58
C TYR A 178 -9.71 1.61 6.50
N LEU A 179 -10.01 0.42 5.94
CA LEU A 179 -10.28 -0.77 6.73
C LEU A 179 -9.11 -1.15 7.65
N CYS A 180 -7.88 -1.10 7.15
CA CYS A 180 -6.67 -1.32 7.95
C CYS A 180 -6.62 -0.36 9.17
N THR A 181 -6.88 0.92 8.95
CA THR A 181 -6.85 1.94 10.01
C THR A 181 -7.98 1.75 11.04
N VAL A 182 -9.19 1.40 10.60
CA VAL A 182 -10.30 1.06 11.50
C VAL A 182 -9.96 -0.14 12.35
N HIS A 183 -9.40 -1.20 11.75
CA HIS A 183 -8.98 -2.39 12.48
C HIS A 183 -7.93 -2.05 13.53
N LEU A 184 -6.94 -1.20 13.21
CA LEU A 184 -5.93 -0.77 14.18
C LEU A 184 -6.52 0.02 15.35
N ALA A 185 -7.43 0.95 15.09
CA ALA A 185 -8.10 1.72 16.14
C ALA A 185 -8.93 0.81 17.06
N ALA A 186 -9.75 -0.08 16.49
CA ALA A 186 -10.56 -1.03 17.25
C ALA A 186 -9.68 -2.02 18.04
N LEU A 187 -8.59 -2.48 17.45
CA LEU A 187 -7.62 -3.37 18.10
C LEU A 187 -6.95 -2.71 19.31
N ALA A 188 -6.58 -1.43 19.19
CA ALA A 188 -6.00 -0.68 20.30
C ALA A 188 -6.95 -0.62 21.51
N GLU A 189 -8.25 -0.42 21.26
CA GLU A 189 -9.29 -0.45 22.31
C GLU A 189 -9.42 -1.86 22.91
N ALA A 190 -9.55 -2.89 22.07
CA ALA A 190 -9.75 -4.27 22.50
C ALA A 190 -8.58 -4.78 23.37
N LEU A 191 -7.34 -4.56 22.96
CA LEU A 191 -6.15 -4.96 23.73
C LEU A 191 -6.04 -4.18 25.04
N THR A 192 -6.39 -2.90 25.06
CA THR A 192 -6.39 -2.11 26.29
C THR A 192 -7.45 -2.59 27.29
N VAL A 193 -8.67 -2.87 26.79
CA VAL A 193 -9.76 -3.44 27.61
C VAL A 193 -9.34 -4.80 28.17
N ALA A 194 -8.78 -5.69 27.36
CA ALA A 194 -8.28 -6.99 27.81
C ALA A 194 -7.23 -6.83 28.94
N ARG A 195 -6.29 -5.90 28.77
CA ARG A 195 -5.27 -5.60 29.79
C ARG A 195 -5.87 -5.10 31.11
N VAL A 196 -6.81 -4.16 31.04
CA VAL A 196 -7.48 -3.61 32.23
C VAL A 196 -8.38 -4.63 32.92
N ALA A 197 -9.01 -5.51 32.12
CA ALA A 197 -9.83 -6.63 32.63
C ALA A 197 -8.99 -7.77 33.25
N GLY A 198 -7.66 -7.67 33.22
CA GLY A 198 -6.76 -8.65 33.82
C GLY A 198 -6.50 -9.91 32.97
N LEU A 199 -6.84 -9.88 31.68
CA LEU A 199 -6.53 -11.00 30.77
C LEU A 199 -5.03 -11.04 30.46
N ASP A 200 -4.51 -12.25 30.30
CA ASP A 200 -3.20 -12.47 29.70
C ASP A 200 -3.22 -12.05 28.22
N LEU A 201 -2.26 -11.24 27.81
CA LEU A 201 -2.27 -10.67 26.44
C LEU A 201 -1.78 -11.65 25.37
N ASN A 202 -1.01 -12.66 25.70
CA ASN A 202 -0.63 -13.73 24.78
C ASN A 202 -1.86 -14.61 24.48
N MET A 203 -2.62 -14.97 25.53
CA MET A 203 -3.89 -15.69 25.38
C MET A 203 -4.91 -14.82 24.61
N THR A 204 -4.96 -13.52 24.88
CA THR A 204 -5.86 -12.58 24.17
C THR A 204 -5.52 -12.52 22.70
N TYR A 205 -4.25 -12.44 22.32
CA TYR A 205 -3.79 -12.48 20.94
C TYR A 205 -4.29 -13.75 20.23
N GLU A 206 -4.06 -14.94 20.81
CA GLU A 206 -4.52 -16.20 20.22
C GLU A 206 -6.05 -16.28 20.16
N GLY A 207 -6.75 -15.82 21.21
CA GLY A 207 -8.21 -15.79 21.24
C GLY A 207 -8.82 -14.96 20.11
N ILE A 208 -8.25 -13.78 19.83
CA ILE A 208 -8.68 -12.95 18.69
C ILE A 208 -8.35 -13.65 17.37
N ARG A 209 -7.12 -14.22 17.25
CA ARG A 209 -6.64 -14.87 16.03
C ARG A 209 -7.53 -16.03 15.54
N ILE A 210 -8.10 -16.80 16.46
CA ILE A 210 -8.97 -17.94 16.12
C ILE A 210 -10.46 -17.60 16.07
N SER A 211 -10.81 -16.33 16.29
CA SER A 211 -12.22 -15.86 16.34
C SER A 211 -12.63 -15.07 15.12
N SER A 212 -13.91 -14.72 15.04
CA SER A 212 -14.45 -13.82 14.01
C SER A 212 -13.96 -12.36 14.13
N GLY A 213 -13.31 -12.01 15.24
CA GLY A 213 -12.67 -10.72 15.45
C GLY A 213 -11.28 -10.60 14.80
N ASN A 214 -10.79 -11.65 14.17
CA ASN A 214 -9.49 -11.65 13.51
C ASN A 214 -9.42 -10.71 12.30
N SER A 215 -8.22 -10.19 12.04
CA SER A 215 -7.91 -9.40 10.85
C SER A 215 -6.42 -9.51 10.51
N PHE A 216 -6.05 -9.17 9.27
CA PHE A 216 -4.64 -9.08 8.88
C PHE A 216 -3.86 -8.10 9.79
N VAL A 217 -4.48 -7.00 10.20
CA VAL A 217 -3.88 -6.03 11.13
C VAL A 217 -3.61 -6.67 12.49
N HIS A 218 -4.55 -7.48 13.00
CA HIS A 218 -4.33 -8.21 14.23
C HIS A 218 -3.15 -9.18 14.11
N GLU A 219 -3.11 -10.00 13.07
CA GLU A 219 -2.03 -10.99 12.87
C GLU A 219 -0.64 -10.37 12.70
N THR A 220 -0.56 -9.14 12.22
CA THR A 220 0.71 -8.45 11.96
C THR A 220 1.03 -7.37 13.00
N GLU A 221 0.17 -6.37 13.14
CA GLU A 221 0.48 -5.19 13.96
C GLU A 221 0.35 -5.44 15.46
N SER A 222 -0.53 -6.37 15.90
CA SER A 222 -0.59 -6.75 17.32
C SER A 222 0.75 -7.26 17.84
N GLN A 223 1.51 -7.97 17.03
CA GLN A 223 2.78 -8.54 17.46
C GLN A 223 3.76 -7.42 17.86
N VAL A 224 3.89 -6.37 17.05
CA VAL A 224 4.78 -5.24 17.36
C VAL A 224 4.19 -4.31 18.43
N ILE A 225 2.85 -4.26 18.57
CA ILE A 225 2.21 -3.59 19.73
C ILE A 225 2.58 -4.31 21.01
N LEU A 226 2.40 -5.61 21.08
CA LEU A 226 2.66 -6.44 22.26
C LEU A 226 4.15 -6.55 22.59
N ASN A 227 5.03 -6.51 21.59
CA ASN A 227 6.47 -6.37 21.81
C ASN A 227 6.84 -4.98 22.37
N GLY A 228 6.07 -3.95 22.04
CA GLY A 228 6.35 -2.56 22.44
C GLY A 228 7.20 -1.77 21.47
N SER A 229 7.75 -2.36 20.41
CA SER A 229 8.51 -1.66 19.36
C SER A 229 7.63 -0.77 18.49
N ARG A 230 6.42 -1.26 18.18
CA ARG A 230 5.42 -0.59 17.33
C ARG A 230 5.94 -0.20 15.93
N ASP A 231 6.98 -0.89 15.47
CA ASP A 231 7.68 -0.61 14.22
C ASP A 231 7.02 -1.30 13.03
N ILE A 232 6.18 -0.55 12.31
CA ILE A 232 5.57 -1.01 11.05
C ILE A 232 5.99 -0.17 9.83
N ASN A 233 6.83 0.85 10.03
CA ASN A 233 7.25 1.79 8.99
C ASN A 233 6.08 2.52 8.29
N PHE A 234 4.96 2.70 8.99
CA PHE A 234 3.80 3.46 8.53
C PHE A 234 3.43 4.51 9.58
N THR A 235 3.53 5.78 9.22
CA THR A 235 3.45 6.89 10.15
C THR A 235 2.05 7.49 10.26
N MET A 236 1.76 8.19 11.37
CA MET A 236 0.43 8.76 11.63
C MET A 236 0.01 9.79 10.59
N ASP A 237 0.94 10.59 10.02
CA ASP A 237 0.65 11.51 8.93
C ASP A 237 0.18 10.79 7.65
N LEU A 238 0.75 9.62 7.37
CA LEU A 238 0.31 8.77 6.26
C LEU A 238 -1.08 8.18 6.51
N VAL A 239 -1.38 7.81 7.76
CA VAL A 239 -2.75 7.37 8.14
C VAL A 239 -3.75 8.50 7.92
N VAL A 240 -3.48 9.69 8.44
CA VAL A 240 -4.37 10.86 8.28
C VAL A 240 -4.58 11.18 6.80
N LYS A 241 -3.51 11.14 5.99
CA LYS A 241 -3.61 11.31 4.54
C LYS A 241 -4.53 10.25 3.91
N ASP A 242 -4.32 8.97 4.22
CA ASP A 242 -5.03 7.87 3.56
C ASP A 242 -6.53 7.83 3.94
N VAL A 243 -6.86 8.07 5.21
CA VAL A 243 -8.26 8.21 5.66
C VAL A 243 -8.90 9.46 5.05
N GLY A 244 -8.14 10.56 4.95
CA GLY A 244 -8.60 11.77 4.27
C GLY A 244 -8.93 11.56 2.79
N LEU A 245 -8.16 10.73 2.08
CA LEU A 245 -8.46 10.31 0.70
C LEU A 245 -9.76 9.49 0.63
N PHE A 246 -10.00 8.60 1.60
CA PHE A 246 -11.25 7.84 1.68
C PHE A 246 -12.45 8.75 1.92
N ASP A 247 -12.35 9.71 2.85
CA ASP A 247 -13.38 10.70 3.11
C ASP A 247 -13.69 11.56 1.87
N ALA A 248 -12.65 11.97 1.14
CA ALA A 248 -12.82 12.73 -0.11
C ALA A 248 -13.54 11.90 -1.18
N LEU A 249 -13.19 10.62 -1.32
CA LEU A 249 -13.85 9.68 -2.21
C LEU A 249 -15.34 9.54 -1.86
N ALA A 250 -15.66 9.33 -0.58
CA ALA A 250 -17.03 9.19 -0.12
C ALA A 250 -17.86 10.46 -0.36
N ARG A 251 -17.28 11.63 -0.08
CA ARG A 251 -17.94 12.93 -0.36
C ARG A 251 -18.23 13.12 -1.85
N ALA A 252 -17.29 12.75 -2.73
CA ALA A 252 -17.48 12.83 -4.17
C ALA A 252 -18.63 11.96 -4.68
N HIS A 253 -18.91 10.86 -3.98
CA HIS A 253 -20.01 9.93 -4.28
C HIS A 253 -21.22 10.09 -3.36
N GLN A 254 -21.26 11.14 -2.52
CA GLN A 254 -22.35 11.45 -1.59
C GLN A 254 -22.70 10.27 -0.63
N VAL A 255 -21.69 9.49 -0.25
CA VAL A 255 -21.85 8.41 0.74
C VAL A 255 -21.74 9.00 2.15
N PRO A 256 -22.78 8.93 2.99
CA PRO A 256 -22.71 9.41 4.37
C PRO A 256 -21.89 8.43 5.22
N LEU A 257 -20.76 8.90 5.77
CA LEU A 257 -19.89 8.11 6.62
C LEU A 257 -20.06 8.51 8.09
N GLU A 258 -20.15 7.53 8.98
CA GLU A 258 -20.21 7.72 10.44
C GLU A 258 -18.85 7.43 11.09
N LEU A 259 -18.23 6.32 10.75
CA LEU A 259 -17.03 5.83 11.42
C LEU A 259 -15.74 6.53 10.95
N SER A 260 -15.61 6.86 9.68
CA SER A 260 -14.38 7.43 9.13
C SER A 260 -14.00 8.78 9.76
N PRO A 261 -14.91 9.74 9.95
CA PRO A 261 -14.60 11.00 10.65
C PRO A 261 -14.10 10.78 12.09
N LEU A 262 -14.67 9.81 12.80
CA LEU A 262 -14.25 9.45 14.16
C LEU A 262 -12.82 8.90 14.16
N VAL A 263 -12.53 7.93 13.30
CA VAL A 263 -11.18 7.34 13.18
C VAL A 263 -10.17 8.40 12.75
N LEU A 264 -10.51 9.27 11.82
CA LEU A 264 -9.66 10.38 11.42
C LEU A 264 -9.30 11.28 12.61
N SER A 265 -10.31 11.68 13.42
CA SER A 265 -10.08 12.52 14.61
C SER A 265 -9.19 11.85 15.65
N VAL A 266 -9.26 10.52 15.80
CA VAL A 266 -8.39 9.72 16.69
C VAL A 266 -6.94 9.83 16.24
N PHE A 267 -6.65 9.68 14.95
CA PHE A 267 -5.27 9.76 14.43
C PHE A 267 -4.75 11.19 14.36
N GLU A 268 -5.59 12.19 14.09
CA GLU A 268 -5.22 13.60 14.21
C GLU A 268 -4.82 13.97 15.65
N ASP A 269 -5.53 13.43 16.66
CA ASP A 269 -5.11 13.57 18.04
C ASP A 269 -3.77 12.87 18.33
N GLY A 270 -3.55 11.68 17.73
CA GLY A 270 -2.26 11.01 17.76
C GLY A 270 -1.12 11.84 17.18
N VAL A 271 -1.34 12.49 16.02
CA VAL A 271 -0.37 13.42 15.42
C VAL A 271 -0.05 14.59 16.36
N ARG A 272 -1.08 15.19 17.01
CA ARG A 272 -0.87 16.30 17.95
C ARG A 272 -0.07 15.88 19.19
N ARG A 273 -0.30 14.68 19.72
CA ARG A 273 0.34 14.19 20.95
C ARG A 273 1.74 13.64 20.73
N TYR A 274 1.93 12.89 19.65
CA TYR A 274 3.13 12.07 19.45
C TYR A 274 3.98 12.48 18.26
N GLY A 275 3.46 13.37 17.44
CA GLY A 275 4.12 13.85 16.22
C GLY A 275 3.70 13.09 14.95
N PRO A 276 3.79 13.76 13.79
CA PRO A 276 3.32 13.23 12.51
C PRO A 276 4.12 12.01 12.04
N ARG A 277 5.40 11.94 12.39
CA ARG A 277 6.31 10.87 11.95
C ARG A 277 6.35 9.67 12.88
N GLU A 278 5.56 9.68 13.96
CA GLU A 278 5.41 8.54 14.86
C GLU A 278 4.69 7.39 14.13
N HIS A 279 5.07 6.14 14.43
CA HIS A 279 4.43 4.97 13.82
C HIS A 279 2.98 4.80 14.29
N SER A 280 2.10 4.43 13.38
CA SER A 280 0.65 4.40 13.62
C SER A 280 0.19 3.50 14.78
N PRO A 281 0.84 2.35 15.11
CA PRO A 281 0.43 1.57 16.27
C PRO A 281 0.65 2.30 17.62
N ASN A 282 1.44 3.38 17.64
CA ASN A 282 1.56 4.24 18.82
C ASN A 282 0.25 4.97 19.17
N ILE A 283 -0.79 4.87 18.34
CA ILE A 283 -2.12 5.37 18.68
C ILE A 283 -2.69 4.75 19.97
N ILE A 284 -2.29 3.52 20.31
CA ILE A 284 -2.67 2.83 21.55
C ILE A 284 -2.20 3.57 22.80
N ARG A 285 -1.13 4.37 22.72
CA ARG A 285 -0.60 5.14 23.87
C ARG A 285 -1.65 6.07 24.47
N ARG A 286 -2.57 6.58 23.67
CA ARG A 286 -3.69 7.41 24.16
C ARG A 286 -4.50 6.69 25.24
N LEU A 287 -4.73 5.39 25.05
CA LEU A 287 -5.48 4.54 25.97
C LEU A 287 -4.59 4.04 27.12
N GLU A 288 -3.35 3.66 26.84
CA GLU A 288 -2.37 3.29 27.86
C GLU A 288 -2.20 4.43 28.89
N GLU A 289 -2.06 5.67 28.41
CA GLU A 289 -1.92 6.87 29.24
C GLU A 289 -3.20 7.16 30.03
N ALA A 290 -4.36 7.04 29.42
CA ALA A 290 -5.66 7.28 30.08
C ALA A 290 -5.97 6.24 31.16
N CYS A 291 -5.55 4.99 30.96
CA CYS A 291 -5.82 3.88 31.90
C CYS A 291 -4.66 3.60 32.87
N GLY A 292 -3.50 4.24 32.71
CA GLY A 292 -2.31 3.99 33.50
C GLY A 292 -1.73 2.58 33.35
N VAL A 293 -1.84 1.99 32.14
CA VAL A 293 -1.38 0.63 31.85
C VAL A 293 -0.40 0.60 30.68
N ARG A 294 0.29 -0.55 30.54
CA ARG A 294 1.08 -0.86 29.34
C ARG A 294 0.51 -2.12 28.69
N VAL A 295 0.30 -2.06 27.37
CA VAL A 295 -0.17 -3.19 26.56
C VAL A 295 1.05 -3.91 25.99
N LEU A 296 1.59 -4.84 26.79
CA LEU A 296 2.78 -5.64 26.46
C LEU A 296 2.50 -7.12 26.73
N GLY A 297 2.94 -7.98 25.82
CA GLY A 297 2.98 -9.43 25.94
C GLY A 297 4.41 -9.95 25.83
N GLU A 298 4.61 -11.24 26.07
CA GLU A 298 5.93 -11.87 26.05
C GLU A 298 6.17 -12.65 24.76
N GLY A 299 7.42 -12.65 24.26
CA GLY A 299 7.84 -13.48 23.14
C GLY A 299 7.46 -12.97 21.74
N PHE A 300 6.83 -11.80 21.64
CA PHE A 300 6.47 -11.22 20.33
C PHE A 300 7.68 -10.57 19.63
N PRO A 301 7.75 -10.63 18.28
CA PRO A 301 8.86 -10.07 17.51
C PRO A 301 8.85 -8.54 17.54
N ALA A 302 10.06 -7.94 17.54
CA ALA A 302 10.22 -6.48 17.48
C ALA A 302 9.92 -5.89 16.09
N GLN A 303 9.90 -6.70 15.06
CA GLN A 303 9.58 -6.30 13.67
C GLN A 303 8.59 -7.29 13.08
N MET A 304 7.75 -6.80 12.19
CA MET A 304 6.86 -7.67 11.43
C MET A 304 7.69 -8.63 10.55
N VAL A 305 7.35 -9.90 10.60
CA VAL A 305 7.96 -10.97 9.82
C VAL A 305 7.01 -11.41 8.72
N ASP A 306 7.54 -11.77 7.57
CA ASP A 306 6.79 -12.39 6.50
C ASP A 306 7.26 -13.84 6.33
N ASP A 307 6.42 -14.76 6.81
CA ASP A 307 6.68 -16.20 6.80
C ASP A 307 6.16 -16.89 5.51
N GLU A 308 5.52 -16.13 4.60
CA GLU A 308 5.03 -16.70 3.35
C GLU A 308 6.20 -17.10 2.43
N PRO A 309 6.12 -18.29 1.77
CA PRO A 309 7.14 -18.71 0.82
C PRO A 309 7.32 -17.70 -0.32
N LYS A 310 8.57 -17.46 -0.71
CA LYS A 310 8.91 -16.64 -1.88
C LYS A 310 8.65 -17.44 -3.15
N ILE A 311 7.53 -17.16 -3.79
CA ILE A 311 7.18 -17.71 -5.10
C ILE A 311 6.87 -16.56 -6.06
N PRO A 312 7.04 -16.76 -7.38
CA PRO A 312 6.65 -15.74 -8.37
C PRO A 312 5.21 -15.30 -8.19
N GLY A 313 4.96 -14.01 -8.38
CA GLY A 313 3.62 -13.46 -8.31
C GLY A 313 2.72 -13.98 -9.43
N SER A 314 1.43 -14.00 -9.16
CA SER A 314 0.42 -14.40 -10.11
C SER A 314 -0.82 -13.52 -10.04
N GLU A 315 -1.55 -13.48 -11.12
CA GLU A 315 -2.85 -12.80 -11.16
C GLU A 315 -3.86 -13.52 -10.26
N VAL A 316 -4.55 -12.74 -9.46
CA VAL A 316 -5.75 -13.16 -8.73
C VAL A 316 -6.96 -12.90 -9.62
N VAL A 317 -7.53 -13.97 -10.15
CA VAL A 317 -8.76 -13.87 -10.97
C VAL A 317 -9.97 -13.97 -10.03
N PRO A 318 -10.83 -12.94 -9.97
CA PRO A 318 -12.07 -13.02 -9.19
C PRO A 318 -12.94 -14.17 -9.70
N GLN A 319 -13.31 -15.10 -8.81
CA GLN A 319 -14.25 -16.14 -9.17
C GLN A 319 -15.64 -15.53 -9.34
N ALA A 320 -16.29 -15.78 -10.47
CA ALA A 320 -17.72 -15.54 -10.63
C ALA A 320 -18.46 -16.42 -9.59
N ARG A 321 -19.00 -15.79 -8.56
CA ARG A 321 -19.93 -16.49 -7.66
C ARG A 321 -21.17 -16.79 -8.51
N GLY A 322 -21.41 -18.06 -8.82
CA GLY A 322 -22.57 -18.49 -9.60
C GLY A 322 -23.83 -17.83 -9.06
N SER A 323 -24.69 -17.35 -9.95
CA SER A 323 -26.02 -16.92 -9.61
C SER A 323 -26.64 -18.01 -8.73
N ARG A 324 -27.06 -17.70 -7.51
CA ARG A 324 -27.93 -18.60 -6.73
C ARG A 324 -29.06 -18.98 -7.67
N PRO A 325 -29.39 -20.26 -7.84
CA PRO A 325 -30.63 -20.61 -8.53
C PRO A 325 -31.74 -19.85 -7.79
N SER A 326 -32.55 -19.11 -8.55
CA SER A 326 -33.76 -18.50 -8.02
C SER A 326 -34.52 -19.62 -7.31
N PRO A 327 -35.10 -19.39 -6.10
CA PRO A 327 -35.98 -20.37 -5.50
C PRO A 327 -37.08 -20.63 -6.53
N GLU A 328 -37.10 -21.85 -7.02
CA GLU A 328 -38.19 -22.30 -7.89
C GLU A 328 -39.49 -21.94 -7.20
N SER A 329 -40.32 -21.18 -7.88
CA SER A 329 -41.67 -20.94 -7.51
C SER A 329 -42.34 -22.30 -7.38
N GLY A 330 -42.37 -22.82 -6.17
CA GLY A 330 -43.21 -23.99 -5.82
C GLY A 330 -44.67 -23.62 -6.02
N GLU A 331 -45.10 -23.66 -7.29
CA GLU A 331 -46.53 -23.77 -7.57
C GLU A 331 -47.02 -25.14 -7.12
N GLY A 332 -47.93 -25.05 -6.22
CA GLY A 332 -48.94 -25.95 -5.76
C GLY A 332 -49.00 -27.39 -6.27
N GLN A 333 -49.16 -28.27 -5.35
CA GLN A 333 -50.18 -29.32 -5.49
C GLN A 333 -50.64 -29.79 -4.11
N ARG A 334 -51.90 -29.42 -3.82
CA ARG A 334 -52.90 -29.98 -2.90
C ARG A 334 -52.74 -29.75 -1.41
#